data_6cf94a45b2a434a0afb0fe025dcd28d1
#
_entry.id   6cf94a45b2a434a0afb0fe025dcd28d1
#
_cell.length_a   1.000
_cell.length_b   1.000
_cell.length_c   1.000
_cell.angle_alpha   90.00
_cell.angle_beta   90.00
_cell.angle_gamma   90.00
#
_symmetry.space_group_name_H-M   'P 1'
#
loop_
_entity.id
_entity.type
_entity.pdbx_description
1 polymer ?
#
loop_
_entity_poly.entity_id
_entity_poly.type
_entity_poly.pdbx_seq_one_letter_code
_entity_poly.pdbx_strand_id
1 'polypeptide(L)'
;MSKIYLKVPNIHELYYRQEWMKDLKTMSYNSGYDMDLKGYNKQTGTITRTDEEMITWYNNWINKEPDRYFAYIYDKDIEEPIGEVYYYLNNDVHSMGILIQNKYRGKGYSYISLLELEKIAFEKNGINELSDIIPLDRMNTIKSFKKAGFIHTDLEQKELVFGKESIAKQLLITREMYMEMR
;
A
#
# COMPACT_ATOMS: atom_id res chain seq x y z
N MET A 1 14.49 18.38 -2.59
CA MET A 1 13.40 18.14 -1.62
C MET A 1 12.35 17.24 -2.28
N SER A 2 11.83 16.25 -1.55
CA SER A 2 10.75 15.40 -2.05
C SER A 2 9.52 16.24 -2.42
N LYS A 3 8.85 15.89 -3.53
CA LYS A 3 7.60 16.53 -3.97
C LYS A 3 6.43 16.19 -3.04
N ILE A 4 6.52 15.09 -2.32
CA ILE A 4 5.47 14.59 -1.43
C ILE A 4 5.93 14.58 0.03
N TYR A 5 4.97 14.40 0.92
CA TYR A 5 5.19 14.02 2.32
C TYR A 5 4.14 13.00 2.77
N LEU A 6 4.48 12.21 3.79
CA LEU A 6 3.59 11.27 4.44
C LEU A 6 3.03 11.88 5.72
N LYS A 7 1.72 11.77 5.92
CA LYS A 7 1.03 12.28 7.10
C LYS A 7 0.12 11.19 7.67
N VAL A 8 0.33 10.84 8.94
CA VAL A 8 -0.58 9.98 9.68
C VAL A 8 -1.93 10.72 9.81
N PRO A 9 -3.05 10.13 9.37
CA PRO A 9 -4.34 10.80 9.41
C PRO A 9 -4.85 10.94 10.84
N ASN A 10 -5.64 11.99 11.09
CA ASN A 10 -6.50 12.04 12.25
C ASN A 10 -7.85 11.35 11.94
N ILE A 11 -8.64 11.09 12.99
CA ILE A 11 -9.90 10.35 12.85
C ILE A 11 -10.90 11.04 11.91
N HIS A 12 -10.88 12.38 11.82
CA HIS A 12 -11.78 13.14 10.96
C HIS A 12 -11.39 13.11 9.48
N GLU A 13 -10.20 12.60 9.15
CA GLU A 13 -9.72 12.47 7.77
C GLU A 13 -10.03 11.09 7.16
N LEU A 14 -10.68 10.18 7.90
CA LEU A 14 -10.98 8.82 7.44
C LEU A 14 -11.92 8.78 6.23
N TYR A 15 -12.70 9.83 6.02
CA TYR A 15 -13.59 9.93 4.86
C TYR A 15 -12.83 9.85 3.53
N TYR A 16 -11.59 10.33 3.44
CA TYR A 16 -10.77 10.18 2.24
C TYR A 16 -10.60 8.70 1.87
N ARG A 17 -10.22 7.88 2.84
CA ARG A 17 -10.05 6.45 2.63
C ARG A 17 -11.38 5.76 2.26
N GLN A 18 -12.48 6.12 2.92
CA GLN A 18 -13.81 5.58 2.59
C GLN A 18 -14.20 5.89 1.14
N GLU A 19 -13.97 7.11 0.68
CA GLU A 19 -14.26 7.49 -0.70
C GLU A 19 -13.36 6.76 -1.70
N TRP A 20 -12.08 6.60 -1.41
CA TRP A 20 -11.19 5.83 -2.30
C TRP A 20 -11.59 4.36 -2.40
N MET A 21 -11.96 3.74 -1.28
CA MET A 21 -12.41 2.35 -1.26
C MET A 21 -13.72 2.12 -2.03
N LYS A 22 -14.54 3.16 -2.21
CA LYS A 22 -15.78 3.12 -3.02
C LYS A 22 -15.53 3.47 -4.49
N ASP A 23 -14.42 4.15 -4.82
CA ASP A 23 -14.15 4.58 -6.19
C ASP A 23 -13.78 3.40 -7.09
N LEU A 24 -14.64 3.14 -8.09
CA LEU A 24 -14.52 2.02 -9.03
C LEU A 24 -13.16 2.01 -9.76
N LYS A 25 -12.68 3.19 -10.18
CA LYS A 25 -11.43 3.29 -10.95
C LYS A 25 -10.21 3.10 -10.06
N THR A 26 -10.24 3.64 -8.85
CA THR A 26 -9.16 3.49 -7.86
C THR A 26 -9.05 2.04 -7.39
N MET A 27 -10.19 1.37 -7.16
CA MET A 27 -10.22 0.02 -6.61
C MET A 27 -10.26 -1.11 -7.64
N SER A 28 -10.30 -0.81 -8.93
CA SER A 28 -10.41 -1.81 -10.01
C SER A 28 -9.34 -2.91 -9.96
N TYR A 29 -8.17 -2.63 -9.40
CA TYR A 29 -7.09 -3.61 -9.25
C TYR A 29 -7.42 -4.76 -8.30
N ASN A 30 -8.41 -4.59 -7.42
CA ASN A 30 -8.90 -5.62 -6.51
C ASN A 30 -10.03 -6.46 -7.09
N SER A 31 -10.52 -6.15 -8.30
CA SER A 31 -11.65 -6.88 -8.88
C SER A 31 -11.25 -8.32 -9.24
N GLY A 32 -12.19 -9.24 -9.06
CA GLY A 32 -12.06 -10.63 -9.47
C GLY A 32 -11.48 -11.59 -8.43
N TYR A 33 -10.89 -11.09 -7.37
CA TYR A 33 -10.31 -11.90 -6.29
C TYR A 33 -11.40 -12.53 -5.41
N ASP A 34 -11.12 -13.71 -4.86
CA ASP A 34 -11.95 -14.34 -3.82
C ASP A 34 -11.44 -13.92 -2.44
N MET A 35 -11.89 -12.74 -1.98
CA MET A 35 -11.51 -12.19 -0.67
C MET A 35 -12.66 -12.38 0.32
N ASP A 36 -12.39 -13.03 1.46
CA ASP A 36 -13.28 -13.03 2.63
C ASP A 36 -13.12 -11.71 3.40
N LEU A 37 -13.67 -10.64 2.84
CA LEU A 37 -13.60 -9.30 3.40
C LEU A 37 -14.99 -8.65 3.40
N LYS A 38 -15.49 -8.34 4.59
CA LYS A 38 -16.79 -7.68 4.74
C LYS A 38 -16.85 -6.39 3.90
N GLY A 39 -17.93 -6.23 3.14
CA GLY A 39 -18.17 -5.07 2.29
C GLY A 39 -17.40 -5.06 0.97
N TYR A 40 -16.60 -6.09 0.69
CA TYR A 40 -15.92 -6.25 -0.59
C TYR A 40 -16.89 -6.65 -1.70
N ASN A 41 -16.73 -6.03 -2.86
CA ASN A 41 -17.45 -6.37 -4.09
C ASN A 41 -16.48 -6.95 -5.12
N LYS A 42 -16.61 -8.26 -5.40
CA LYS A 42 -15.74 -8.99 -6.33
C LYS A 42 -15.74 -8.43 -7.75
N GLN A 43 -16.88 -7.91 -8.23
CA GLN A 43 -16.99 -7.42 -9.61
C GLN A 43 -16.26 -6.09 -9.82
N THR A 44 -16.21 -5.26 -8.81
CA THR A 44 -15.67 -3.90 -8.91
C THR A 44 -14.36 -3.70 -8.15
N GLY A 45 -14.04 -4.60 -7.23
CA GLY A 45 -12.91 -4.48 -6.31
C GLY A 45 -13.14 -3.48 -5.18
N THR A 46 -14.30 -2.80 -5.14
CA THR A 46 -14.60 -1.79 -4.11
C THR A 46 -14.87 -2.42 -2.76
N ILE A 47 -14.68 -1.62 -1.70
CA ILE A 47 -14.92 -2.04 -0.32
C ILE A 47 -15.77 -0.96 0.34
N THR A 48 -16.92 -1.36 0.90
CA THR A 48 -17.79 -0.46 1.66
C THR A 48 -17.61 -0.72 3.15
N ARG A 49 -17.35 0.35 3.91
CA ARG A 49 -17.20 0.32 5.37
C ARG A 49 -18.15 1.32 6.00
N THR A 50 -18.72 0.96 7.15
CA THR A 50 -19.46 1.91 8.00
C THR A 50 -18.49 2.82 8.75
N ASP A 51 -18.97 3.93 9.29
CA ASP A 51 -18.14 4.83 10.12
C ASP A 51 -17.61 4.11 11.36
N GLU A 52 -18.39 3.24 11.98
CA GLU A 52 -17.97 2.43 13.12
C GLU A 52 -16.84 1.45 12.75
N GLU A 53 -16.92 0.82 11.59
CA GLU A 53 -15.85 -0.04 11.07
C GLU A 53 -14.57 0.76 10.77
N MET A 54 -14.70 1.98 10.28
CA MET A 54 -13.56 2.87 10.06
C MET A 54 -12.92 3.34 11.36
N ILE A 55 -13.72 3.66 12.38
CA ILE A 55 -13.21 4.02 13.70
C ILE A 55 -12.49 2.82 14.34
N THR A 56 -13.07 1.62 14.24
CA THR A 56 -12.44 0.38 14.73
C THR A 56 -11.12 0.12 14.00
N TRP A 57 -11.10 0.27 12.68
CA TRP A 57 -9.87 0.18 11.90
C TRP A 57 -8.82 1.20 12.36
N TYR A 58 -9.20 2.47 12.54
CA TYR A 58 -8.32 3.54 13.00
C TYR A 58 -7.65 3.19 14.33
N ASN A 59 -8.42 2.75 15.31
CA ASN A 59 -7.91 2.38 16.64
C ASN A 59 -6.94 1.19 16.60
N ASN A 60 -7.07 0.31 15.60
CA ASN A 60 -6.22 -0.85 15.43
C ASN A 60 -4.96 -0.58 14.57
N TRP A 61 -4.95 0.52 13.81
CA TRP A 61 -3.88 0.79 12.85
C TRP A 61 -3.01 1.99 13.19
N ILE A 62 -3.57 3.04 13.75
CA ILE A 62 -2.86 4.31 13.94
C ILE A 62 -2.12 4.33 15.28
N ASN A 63 -0.89 4.84 15.28
CA ASN A 63 0.03 4.86 16.42
C ASN A 63 0.33 3.46 16.98
N LYS A 64 0.66 2.52 16.09
CA LYS A 64 0.99 1.13 16.41
C LYS A 64 2.40 0.73 15.94
N GLU A 65 3.28 1.70 15.73
CA GLU A 65 4.66 1.43 15.35
C GLU A 65 5.41 0.69 16.50
N PRO A 66 6.35 -0.19 16.16
CA PRO A 66 6.83 -0.53 14.83
C PRO A 66 5.98 -1.57 14.08
N ASP A 67 5.00 -2.21 14.72
CA ASP A 67 4.25 -3.33 14.14
C ASP A 67 3.35 -2.89 12.99
N ARG A 68 2.83 -1.66 13.03
CA ARG A 68 1.99 -1.08 11.97
C ARG A 68 2.31 0.40 11.80
N TYR A 69 2.34 0.81 10.56
CA TYR A 69 2.40 2.21 10.16
C TYR A 69 1.41 2.46 9.03
N PHE A 70 0.72 3.58 9.09
CA PHE A 70 -0.20 4.00 8.04
C PHE A 70 -0.10 5.52 7.86
N ALA A 71 -0.03 5.97 6.61
CA ALA A 71 -0.04 7.39 6.29
C ALA A 71 -0.75 7.67 4.97
N TYR A 72 -1.34 8.85 4.89
CA TYR A 72 -1.75 9.46 3.63
C TYR A 72 -0.55 10.09 2.93
N ILE A 73 -0.58 10.02 1.60
CA ILE A 73 0.39 10.62 0.70
C ILE A 73 -0.14 11.97 0.26
N TYR A 74 0.57 13.06 0.57
CA TYR A 74 0.24 14.42 0.13
C TYR A 74 1.28 14.89 -0.88
N ASP A 75 0.81 15.47 -1.99
CA ASP A 75 1.65 16.31 -2.86
C ASP A 75 1.67 17.72 -2.28
N LYS A 76 2.83 18.37 -2.27
CA LYS A 76 3.00 19.71 -1.68
C LYS A 76 2.20 20.81 -2.36
N ASP A 77 1.80 20.57 -3.61
CA ASP A 77 1.03 21.50 -4.44
C ASP A 77 -0.47 21.18 -4.43
N ILE A 78 -0.90 20.14 -3.69
CA ILE A 78 -2.28 19.66 -3.65
C ILE A 78 -2.76 19.61 -2.19
N GLU A 79 -3.88 20.26 -1.89
CA GLU A 79 -4.42 20.36 -0.53
C GLU A 79 -4.99 19.03 0.01
N GLU A 80 -5.37 18.10 -0.89
CA GLU A 80 -5.96 16.81 -0.55
C GLU A 80 -4.90 15.68 -0.65
N PRO A 81 -5.05 14.61 0.16
CA PRO A 81 -4.19 13.45 0.00
C PRO A 81 -4.48 12.72 -1.33
N ILE A 82 -3.42 12.26 -1.97
CA ILE A 82 -3.46 11.61 -3.30
C ILE A 82 -3.49 10.08 -3.23
N GLY A 83 -3.34 9.53 -2.04
CA GLY A 83 -3.30 8.08 -1.79
C GLY A 83 -2.89 7.75 -0.37
N GLU A 84 -2.61 6.50 -0.15
CA GLU A 84 -2.17 5.95 1.14
C GLU A 84 -1.00 4.98 0.98
N VAL A 85 -0.21 4.83 2.03
CA VAL A 85 0.86 3.85 2.14
C VAL A 85 0.92 3.32 3.55
N TYR A 86 1.23 2.04 3.69
CA TYR A 86 1.26 1.39 5.00
C TYR A 86 2.16 0.17 5.02
N TYR A 87 2.50 -0.28 6.22
CA TYR A 87 2.99 -1.63 6.47
C TYR A 87 2.40 -2.18 7.77
N TYR A 88 2.46 -3.49 7.92
CA TYR A 88 2.04 -4.21 9.12
C TYR A 88 2.82 -5.50 9.29
N LEU A 89 3.09 -5.87 10.55
CA LEU A 89 3.74 -7.14 10.89
C LEU A 89 2.77 -8.30 10.62
N ASN A 90 3.23 -9.26 9.83
CA ASN A 90 2.52 -10.47 9.48
C ASN A 90 3.50 -11.65 9.55
N ASN A 91 3.37 -12.52 10.57
CA ASN A 91 4.26 -13.68 10.76
C ASN A 91 5.75 -13.33 10.66
N ASP A 92 6.20 -12.38 11.45
CA ASP A 92 7.60 -11.90 11.53
C ASP A 92 8.12 -11.11 10.30
N VAL A 93 7.30 -10.90 9.28
CA VAL A 93 7.62 -10.10 8.09
C VAL A 93 6.71 -8.87 8.02
N HIS A 94 7.26 -7.71 7.69
CA HIS A 94 6.44 -6.52 7.46
C HIS A 94 5.92 -6.50 6.03
N SER A 95 4.64 -6.89 5.89
CA SER A 95 3.89 -6.71 4.64
C SER A 95 3.50 -5.26 4.46
N MET A 96 3.55 -4.77 3.24
CA MET A 96 3.22 -3.37 2.94
C MET A 96 2.17 -3.26 1.84
N GLY A 97 1.61 -2.07 1.69
CA GLY A 97 0.74 -1.73 0.57
C GLY A 97 0.78 -0.25 0.25
N ILE A 98 0.46 0.06 -0.99
CA ILE A 98 0.36 1.42 -1.50
C ILE A 98 -0.85 1.55 -2.42
N LEU A 99 -1.61 2.61 -2.23
CA LEU A 99 -2.72 2.97 -3.09
C LEU A 99 -2.54 4.41 -3.55
N ILE A 100 -2.57 4.63 -4.87
CA ILE A 100 -2.65 5.96 -5.49
C ILE A 100 -4.02 6.08 -6.16
N GLN A 101 -4.75 7.15 -5.86
CA GLN A 101 -6.01 7.44 -6.54
C GLN A 101 -5.82 7.44 -8.05
N ASN A 102 -6.79 6.89 -8.79
CA ASN A 102 -6.71 6.74 -10.24
C ASN A 102 -6.31 8.03 -10.97
N LYS A 103 -6.86 9.18 -10.57
CA LYS A 103 -6.58 10.50 -11.19
C LYS A 103 -5.11 10.97 -11.04
N TYR A 104 -4.34 10.35 -10.15
CA TYR A 104 -2.94 10.68 -9.87
C TYR A 104 -1.94 9.61 -10.34
N ARG A 105 -2.42 8.48 -10.88
CA ARG A 105 -1.55 7.41 -11.40
C ARG A 105 -0.73 7.86 -12.61
N GLY A 106 0.36 7.17 -12.91
CA GLY A 106 1.23 7.46 -14.04
C GLY A 106 2.17 8.67 -13.88
N LYS A 107 2.15 9.33 -12.73
CA LYS A 107 2.95 10.53 -12.43
C LYS A 107 4.17 10.28 -11.53
N GLY A 108 4.51 9.01 -11.28
CA GLY A 108 5.67 8.63 -10.47
C GLY A 108 5.46 8.65 -8.95
N TYR A 109 4.27 8.98 -8.47
CA TYR A 109 3.98 9.07 -7.05
C TYR A 109 4.25 7.77 -6.27
N SER A 110 3.95 6.60 -6.84
CA SER A 110 4.21 5.32 -6.18
C SER A 110 5.69 5.17 -5.83
N TYR A 111 6.59 5.44 -6.76
CA TYR A 111 8.03 5.36 -6.52
C TYR A 111 8.49 6.30 -5.40
N ILE A 112 8.08 7.57 -5.44
CA ILE A 112 8.50 8.56 -4.43
C ILE A 112 7.92 8.21 -3.06
N SER A 113 6.68 7.68 -3.01
CA SER A 113 6.05 7.27 -1.76
C SER A 113 6.71 6.04 -1.14
N LEU A 114 7.19 5.10 -1.96
CA LEU A 114 7.98 3.97 -1.48
C LEU A 114 9.28 4.45 -0.82
N LEU A 115 10.00 5.40 -1.40
CA LEU A 115 11.23 5.95 -0.81
C LEU A 115 10.97 6.64 0.55
N GLU A 116 9.87 7.36 0.69
CA GLU A 116 9.50 7.99 1.97
C GLU A 116 9.05 6.94 3.01
N LEU A 117 8.35 5.88 2.59
CA LEU A 117 7.98 4.77 3.47
C LEU A 117 9.21 4.01 3.97
N GLU A 118 10.16 3.66 3.09
CA GLU A 118 11.41 3.00 3.44
C GLU A 118 12.18 3.78 4.49
N LYS A 119 12.30 5.09 4.32
CA LYS A 119 12.94 5.96 5.30
C LYS A 119 12.29 5.88 6.68
N ILE A 120 10.96 5.93 6.74
CA ILE A 120 10.23 5.80 8.00
C ILE A 120 10.40 4.40 8.59
N ALA A 121 10.27 3.36 7.76
CA ALA A 121 10.37 1.98 8.18
C ALA A 121 11.76 1.65 8.75
N PHE A 122 12.81 1.98 8.01
CA PHE A 122 14.16 1.55 8.36
C PHE A 122 14.90 2.51 9.28
N GLU A 123 14.78 3.84 9.07
CA GLU A 123 15.52 4.82 9.87
C GLU A 123 14.78 5.20 11.17
N LYS A 124 13.45 5.36 11.09
CA LYS A 124 12.67 5.83 12.25
C LYS A 124 12.15 4.67 13.10
N ASN A 125 11.56 3.64 12.47
CA ASN A 125 10.89 2.57 13.17
C ASN A 125 11.75 1.31 13.34
N GLY A 126 12.93 1.27 12.69
CA GLY A 126 13.95 0.23 12.90
C GLY A 126 13.56 -1.17 12.46
N ILE A 127 12.57 -1.31 11.57
CA ILE A 127 12.18 -2.62 11.04
C ILE A 127 13.25 -3.18 10.11
N ASN A 128 13.23 -4.50 9.89
CA ASN A 128 14.29 -5.18 9.16
C ASN A 128 14.02 -5.34 7.67
N GLU A 129 12.74 -5.43 7.29
CA GLU A 129 12.34 -5.67 5.91
C GLU A 129 10.93 -5.17 5.60
N LEU A 130 10.68 -4.87 4.32
CA LEU A 130 9.37 -4.59 3.75
C LEU A 130 9.14 -5.54 2.58
N SER A 131 7.95 -6.12 2.48
CA SER A 131 7.58 -6.96 1.35
C SER A 131 6.14 -6.76 0.90
N ASP A 132 5.89 -7.06 -0.37
CA ASP A 132 4.55 -7.15 -0.95
C ASP A 132 4.51 -8.27 -1.98
N ILE A 133 3.36 -8.92 -2.15
CA ILE A 133 3.14 -9.95 -3.15
C ILE A 133 2.32 -9.33 -4.29
N ILE A 134 2.94 -9.19 -5.46
CA ILE A 134 2.39 -8.44 -6.57
C ILE A 134 2.15 -9.34 -7.78
N PRO A 135 0.93 -9.37 -8.35
CA PRO A 135 0.63 -10.06 -9.59
C PRO A 135 1.56 -9.64 -10.73
N LEU A 136 2.06 -10.62 -11.49
CA LEU A 136 3.06 -10.38 -12.54
C LEU A 136 2.57 -9.50 -13.68
N ASP A 137 1.26 -9.42 -13.88
CA ASP A 137 0.64 -8.54 -14.88
C ASP A 137 0.66 -7.04 -14.48
N ARG A 138 0.91 -6.74 -13.19
CA ARG A 138 1.00 -5.36 -12.68
C ARG A 138 2.37 -4.73 -12.95
N MET A 139 2.80 -4.73 -14.20
CA MET A 139 4.14 -4.30 -14.63
C MET A 139 4.56 -2.90 -14.14
N ASN A 140 3.63 -1.94 -14.09
CA ASN A 140 3.95 -0.57 -13.65
C ASN A 140 4.21 -0.50 -12.14
N THR A 141 3.47 -1.28 -11.35
CA THR A 141 3.71 -1.41 -9.92
C THR A 141 5.08 -2.06 -9.68
N ILE A 142 5.35 -3.19 -10.33
CA ILE A 142 6.64 -3.89 -10.23
C ILE A 142 7.81 -2.97 -10.60
N LYS A 143 7.68 -2.17 -11.68
CA LYS A 143 8.72 -1.19 -12.05
C LYS A 143 8.96 -0.15 -10.96
N SER A 144 7.91 0.34 -10.30
CA SER A 144 8.04 1.32 -9.21
C SER A 144 8.77 0.73 -8.00
N PHE A 145 8.43 -0.50 -7.61
CA PHE A 145 9.08 -1.24 -6.52
C PHE A 145 10.56 -1.51 -6.83
N LYS A 146 10.87 -2.05 -8.02
CA LYS A 146 12.26 -2.30 -8.44
C LYS A 146 13.09 -1.02 -8.47
N LYS A 147 12.52 0.08 -8.94
CA LYS A 147 13.21 1.38 -8.92
C LYS A 147 13.47 1.88 -7.51
N ALA A 148 12.61 1.53 -6.54
CA ALA A 148 12.80 1.84 -5.12
C ALA A 148 13.81 0.92 -4.42
N GLY A 149 14.26 -0.15 -5.07
CA GLY A 149 15.28 -1.06 -4.54
C GLY A 149 14.76 -2.44 -4.17
N PHE A 150 13.47 -2.70 -4.32
CA PHE A 150 12.92 -4.02 -4.07
C PHE A 150 13.39 -5.03 -5.12
N ILE A 151 13.68 -6.24 -4.68
CA ILE A 151 14.03 -7.37 -5.54
C ILE A 151 12.97 -8.44 -5.49
N HIS A 152 12.83 -9.23 -6.56
CA HIS A 152 12.01 -10.45 -6.51
C HIS A 152 12.70 -11.51 -5.65
N THR A 153 11.90 -12.21 -4.86
CA THR A 153 12.30 -13.46 -4.21
C THR A 153 11.79 -14.67 -5.02
N ASP A 154 12.11 -15.87 -4.55
CA ASP A 154 11.58 -17.11 -5.14
C ASP A 154 10.15 -17.44 -4.70
N LEU A 155 9.57 -16.65 -3.78
CA LEU A 155 8.21 -16.86 -3.29
C LEU A 155 7.20 -16.47 -4.37
N GLU A 156 6.44 -17.46 -4.80
CA GLU A 156 5.31 -17.31 -5.72
C GLU A 156 4.00 -17.67 -5.03
N GLN A 157 2.96 -16.94 -5.34
CA GLN A 157 1.58 -17.23 -4.94
C GLN A 157 0.69 -17.34 -6.16
N LYS A 158 -0.17 -18.35 -6.18
CA LYS A 158 -1.20 -18.51 -7.20
C LYS A 158 -2.54 -18.09 -6.62
N GLU A 159 -3.23 -17.26 -7.35
CA GLU A 159 -4.54 -16.73 -6.99
C GLU A 159 -5.52 -16.91 -8.14
N LEU A 160 -6.81 -16.98 -7.82
CA LEU A 160 -7.86 -16.98 -8.84
C LEU A 160 -8.45 -15.58 -8.96
N VAL A 161 -8.36 -15.02 -10.15
CA VAL A 161 -8.95 -13.71 -10.50
C VAL A 161 -10.02 -13.96 -11.57
N PHE A 162 -11.28 -13.75 -11.24
CA PHE A 162 -12.42 -14.16 -12.09
C PHE A 162 -12.34 -15.61 -12.57
N GLY A 163 -11.88 -16.52 -11.69
CA GLY A 163 -11.73 -17.93 -12.00
C GLY A 163 -10.55 -18.31 -12.90
N LYS A 164 -9.68 -17.36 -13.24
CA LYS A 164 -8.43 -17.59 -13.98
C LYS A 164 -7.24 -17.54 -13.05
N GLU A 165 -6.29 -18.46 -13.23
CA GLU A 165 -5.04 -18.44 -12.47
C GLU A 165 -4.25 -17.17 -12.78
N SER A 166 -3.84 -16.47 -11.74
CA SER A 166 -2.91 -15.36 -11.75
C SER A 166 -1.72 -15.70 -10.87
N ILE A 167 -0.51 -15.41 -11.34
CA ILE A 167 0.73 -15.63 -10.59
C ILE A 167 1.17 -14.31 -10.02
N ALA A 168 1.40 -14.27 -8.72
CA ALA A 168 2.00 -13.15 -8.00
C ALA A 168 3.35 -13.55 -7.44
N LYS A 169 4.30 -12.62 -7.39
CA LYS A 169 5.63 -12.81 -6.80
C LYS A 169 5.88 -11.80 -5.69
N GLN A 170 6.62 -12.27 -4.69
CA GLN A 170 7.08 -11.38 -3.63
C GLN A 170 8.17 -10.45 -4.16
N LEU A 171 8.03 -9.17 -3.81
CA LEU A 171 9.05 -8.13 -3.88
C LEU A 171 9.44 -7.77 -2.45
N LEU A 172 10.73 -7.76 -2.17
CA LEU A 172 11.33 -7.56 -0.85
C LEU A 172 12.43 -6.51 -0.92
N ILE A 173 12.52 -5.67 0.11
CA ILE A 173 13.69 -4.85 0.42
C ILE A 173 14.05 -5.03 1.89
N THR A 174 15.33 -5.28 2.20
CA THR A 174 15.83 -5.33 3.56
C THR A 174 16.43 -3.99 3.98
N ARG A 175 16.54 -3.78 5.29
CA ARG A 175 17.24 -2.61 5.85
C ARG A 175 18.70 -2.54 5.37
N GLU A 176 19.38 -3.67 5.25
CA GLU A 176 20.76 -3.75 4.75
C GLU A 176 20.84 -3.24 3.31
N MET A 177 19.99 -3.76 2.40
CA MET A 177 19.92 -3.29 1.01
C MET A 177 19.62 -1.79 0.92
N TYR A 178 18.69 -1.31 1.76
CA TYR A 178 18.38 0.11 1.84
C TYR A 178 19.60 0.95 2.23
N MET A 179 20.38 0.53 3.23
CA MET A 179 21.56 1.25 3.70
C MET A 179 22.70 1.24 2.68
N GLU A 180 22.85 0.17 1.89
CA GLU A 180 23.87 0.06 0.83
C GLU A 180 23.59 0.97 -0.37
N MET A 181 22.32 1.29 -0.64
CA MET A 181 21.92 2.16 -1.77
C MET A 181 22.03 3.65 -1.46
N ARG A 182 22.32 4.05 -0.23
CA ARG A 182 22.29 5.45 0.24
C ARG A 182 23.53 5.90 0.94
#